data_ef23582822af7a5d4ea7b1365cc3652f
#
_entry.id   ef23582822af7a5d4ea7b1365cc3652f
#
_cell.length_a   1.000
_cell.length_b   1.000
_cell.length_c   1.000
_cell.angle_alpha   90.00
_cell.angle_beta   90.00
_cell.angle_gamma   90.00
#
_symmetry.space_group_name_H-M   'P 1'
#
loop_
_entity.id
_entity.type
_entity.pdbx_description
1 polymer ?
#
loop_
_entity_poly.entity_id
_entity_poly.type
_entity_poly.pdbx_seq_one_letter_code
_entity_poly.pdbx_strand_id
1 'polypeptide(L)'
;PLDTLFTDRTISYEVLELTSRVSTSDVASAKRRLAQPFHEDDRVDVPLATNMISGGLDIIRLGLMAVLGQPKTSAEYIQATSRVGRDANRPGLVVTLLNVHKPRDRSHYERFGMYHATFYRAIEATSVTPFSPRALDRALAAALVALCRQGNPAMTQPLGAGAITAQRAALDRFATRFAERARNHDPSMTAVAAQQLFDKVLQRAGRLLDDWRNIADEFQTTNTQLQYQQEVGAAQRLLYEYLHPDLQNLPPVRRKFRANRSMRDVEMSVELTVKNLNDWTPRP
;
A
#
# COMPACT_ATOMS: atom_id res chain seq x y z
N PRO A 1 -46.19 -14.19 -10.34
CA PRO A 1 -45.84 -14.25 -11.75
C PRO A 1 -44.32 -14.08 -11.89
N LEU A 2 -43.67 -15.05 -12.57
CA LEU A 2 -42.22 -15.06 -12.79
C LEU A 2 -41.77 -13.90 -13.71
N ASP A 3 -42.67 -13.33 -14.46
CA ASP A 3 -42.43 -12.25 -15.44
C ASP A 3 -41.91 -10.94 -14.81
N THR A 4 -42.10 -10.71 -13.52
CA THR A 4 -41.61 -9.54 -12.83
C THR A 4 -40.17 -9.71 -12.30
N LEU A 5 -39.63 -10.93 -12.31
CA LEU A 5 -38.27 -11.21 -11.87
C LEU A 5 -37.24 -10.93 -12.96
N PHE A 6 -37.64 -10.88 -14.21
CA PHE A 6 -36.78 -10.66 -15.38
C PHE A 6 -37.24 -9.41 -16.13
N THR A 7 -36.85 -8.27 -15.66
CA THR A 7 -36.96 -7.01 -16.40
C THR A 7 -35.72 -6.82 -17.24
N ASP A 8 -35.86 -6.44 -18.50
CA ASP A 8 -34.77 -6.04 -19.36
C ASP A 8 -34.01 -4.85 -18.72
N ARG A 9 -32.76 -5.08 -18.38
CA ARG A 9 -31.91 -4.05 -17.82
C ARG A 9 -30.79 -3.73 -18.81
N THR A 10 -30.65 -2.48 -19.13
CA THR A 10 -29.49 -2.01 -19.87
C THR A 10 -28.37 -1.70 -18.87
N ILE A 11 -27.28 -2.45 -18.96
CA ILE A 11 -26.05 -2.18 -18.20
C ILE A 11 -25.27 -1.11 -18.97
N SER A 12 -24.82 -0.08 -18.28
CA SER A 12 -23.96 0.94 -18.87
C SER A 12 -22.62 0.35 -19.31
N TYR A 13 -22.16 0.75 -20.50
CA TYR A 13 -20.81 0.41 -20.96
C TYR A 13 -19.71 1.19 -20.23
N GLU A 14 -20.09 2.16 -19.39
CA GLU A 14 -19.14 2.86 -18.54
C GLU A 14 -18.63 1.93 -17.43
N VAL A 15 -17.36 1.58 -17.50
CA VAL A 15 -16.69 0.75 -16.49
C VAL A 15 -15.86 1.65 -15.59
N LEU A 16 -16.19 1.66 -14.30
CA LEU A 16 -15.45 2.43 -13.30
C LEU A 16 -14.24 1.63 -12.81
N GLU A 17 -13.04 2.19 -12.97
CA GLU A 17 -11.82 1.58 -12.44
C GLU A 17 -11.57 2.03 -10.98
N LEU A 18 -11.35 1.04 -10.09
CA LEU A 18 -10.99 1.23 -8.68
C LEU A 18 -9.68 0.49 -8.38
N THR A 19 -8.59 1.06 -8.86
CA THR A 19 -7.23 0.50 -8.67
C THR A 19 -6.35 1.48 -7.89
N SER A 20 -5.14 1.06 -7.52
CA SER A 20 -4.16 1.94 -6.87
C SER A 20 -3.68 3.12 -7.75
N ARG A 21 -4.06 3.14 -9.03
CA ARG A 21 -3.75 4.22 -9.97
C ARG A 21 -4.70 5.42 -9.82
N VAL A 22 -5.86 5.19 -9.23
CA VAL A 22 -6.93 6.20 -9.11
C VAL A 22 -6.62 7.12 -7.92
N SER A 23 -6.84 8.43 -8.11
CA SER A 23 -6.62 9.41 -7.05
C SER A 23 -7.61 9.24 -5.88
N THR A 24 -7.26 9.73 -4.69
CA THR A 24 -8.15 9.66 -3.52
C THR A 24 -9.47 10.41 -3.74
N SER A 25 -9.44 11.52 -4.48
CA SER A 25 -10.64 12.28 -4.85
C SER A 25 -11.57 11.50 -5.76
N ASP A 26 -11.00 10.80 -6.75
CA ASP A 26 -11.76 9.98 -7.69
C ASP A 26 -12.35 8.74 -7.01
N VAL A 27 -11.61 8.13 -6.06
CA VAL A 27 -12.15 7.04 -5.23
C VAL A 27 -13.35 7.52 -4.41
N ALA A 28 -13.32 8.74 -3.85
CA ALA A 28 -14.44 9.29 -3.11
C ALA A 28 -15.65 9.56 -4.02
N SER A 29 -15.43 10.08 -5.23
CA SER A 29 -16.47 10.25 -6.25
C SER A 29 -17.07 8.91 -6.68
N ALA A 30 -16.21 7.94 -7.00
CA ALA A 30 -16.59 6.59 -7.35
C ALA A 30 -17.47 5.92 -6.28
N LYS A 31 -17.11 6.10 -5.01
CA LYS A 31 -17.88 5.58 -3.88
C LYS A 31 -19.29 6.17 -3.82
N ARG A 32 -19.43 7.49 -4.05
CA ARG A 32 -20.75 8.15 -4.09
C ARG A 32 -21.61 7.60 -5.23
N ARG A 33 -21.05 7.50 -6.44
CA ARG A 33 -21.73 6.95 -7.62
C ARG A 33 -22.14 5.49 -7.43
N LEU A 34 -21.26 4.67 -6.83
CA LEU A 34 -21.56 3.27 -6.48
C LEU A 34 -22.69 3.11 -5.45
N ALA A 35 -22.89 4.11 -4.58
CA ALA A 35 -23.96 4.09 -3.60
C ALA A 35 -25.34 4.50 -4.19
N GLN A 36 -25.35 5.11 -5.37
CA GLN A 36 -26.58 5.57 -6.02
C GLN A 36 -27.52 4.41 -6.35
N PRO A 37 -28.85 4.57 -6.17
CA PRO A 37 -29.82 3.57 -6.56
C PRO A 37 -29.82 3.30 -8.08
N PHE A 38 -30.42 2.19 -8.48
CA PHE A 38 -30.44 1.76 -9.88
C PHE A 38 -31.15 2.75 -10.82
N HIS A 39 -32.12 3.50 -10.35
CA HIS A 39 -32.89 4.45 -11.16
C HIS A 39 -32.22 5.82 -11.34
N GLU A 40 -31.11 6.07 -10.67
CA GLU A 40 -30.34 7.31 -10.82
C GLU A 40 -29.41 7.27 -12.04
N ASP A 41 -29.34 8.39 -12.78
CA ASP A 41 -28.57 8.44 -14.02
C ASP A 41 -27.06 8.38 -13.82
N ASP A 42 -26.56 8.89 -12.67
CA ASP A 42 -25.10 8.90 -12.33
C ASP A 42 -24.64 7.61 -11.62
N ARG A 43 -25.42 6.55 -11.66
CA ARG A 43 -25.09 5.26 -11.07
C ARG A 43 -23.92 4.58 -11.78
N VAL A 44 -23.25 3.68 -11.09
CA VAL A 44 -22.28 2.75 -11.66
C VAL A 44 -22.83 1.33 -11.59
N ASP A 45 -22.89 0.65 -12.71
CA ASP A 45 -23.37 -0.73 -12.79
C ASP A 45 -22.25 -1.74 -12.57
N VAL A 46 -21.03 -1.48 -13.11
CA VAL A 46 -19.90 -2.40 -13.05
C VAL A 46 -18.61 -1.67 -12.66
N PRO A 47 -18.10 -1.84 -11.42
CA PRO A 47 -16.77 -1.43 -11.08
C PRO A 47 -15.76 -2.54 -11.35
N LEU A 48 -14.60 -2.21 -11.95
CA LEU A 48 -13.41 -3.05 -11.99
C LEU A 48 -12.49 -2.65 -10.86
N ALA A 49 -12.14 -3.59 -10.02
CA ALA A 49 -11.28 -3.29 -8.88
C ALA A 49 -10.21 -4.36 -8.68
N THR A 50 -9.08 -3.92 -8.20
CA THR A 50 -8.01 -4.77 -7.68
C THR A 50 -8.10 -4.81 -6.14
N ASN A 51 -7.00 -5.02 -5.44
CA ASN A 51 -6.92 -5.05 -3.98
C ASN A 51 -7.51 -3.80 -3.27
N MET A 52 -7.79 -2.73 -4.00
CA MET A 52 -8.46 -1.52 -3.49
C MET A 52 -9.87 -1.80 -2.94
N ILE A 53 -10.58 -2.80 -3.45
CA ILE A 53 -11.88 -3.20 -2.89
C ILE A 53 -11.77 -3.62 -1.43
N SER A 54 -10.67 -4.26 -1.03
CA SER A 54 -10.41 -4.61 0.37
C SER A 54 -10.25 -3.35 1.25
N GLY A 55 -10.06 -2.19 0.63
CA GLY A 55 -9.72 -0.89 1.20
C GLY A 55 -10.82 -0.05 1.85
N GLY A 56 -12.00 -0.61 2.18
CA GLY A 56 -13.01 0.14 2.92
C GLY A 56 -14.18 0.68 2.09
N LEU A 57 -14.41 0.11 0.90
CA LEU A 57 -15.66 0.31 0.17
C LEU A 57 -16.77 -0.46 0.88
N ASP A 58 -17.64 0.27 1.53
CA ASP A 58 -18.82 -0.25 2.19
C ASP A 58 -20.06 0.24 1.44
N ILE A 59 -20.51 -0.55 0.44
CA ILE A 59 -21.65 -0.24 -0.41
C ILE A 59 -22.68 -1.35 -0.25
N ILE A 60 -23.76 -1.04 0.45
CA ILE A 60 -24.79 -2.02 0.86
C ILE A 60 -25.50 -2.65 -0.35
N ARG A 61 -25.69 -1.89 -1.44
CA ARG A 61 -26.45 -2.37 -2.61
C ARG A 61 -25.72 -3.37 -3.49
N LEU A 62 -24.41 -3.60 -3.28
CA LEU A 62 -23.65 -4.54 -4.11
C LEU A 62 -24.08 -5.98 -3.81
N GLY A 63 -24.69 -6.64 -4.79
CA GLY A 63 -25.23 -7.98 -4.68
C GLY A 63 -24.47 -9.04 -5.48
N LEU A 64 -23.67 -8.66 -6.47
CA LEU A 64 -22.92 -9.58 -7.32
C LEU A 64 -21.44 -9.22 -7.36
N MET A 65 -20.59 -10.24 -7.26
CA MET A 65 -19.15 -10.11 -7.47
C MET A 65 -18.62 -11.22 -8.36
N ALA A 66 -17.85 -10.85 -9.38
CA ALA A 66 -17.04 -11.79 -10.16
C ALA A 66 -15.59 -11.68 -9.73
N VAL A 67 -14.98 -12.79 -9.30
CA VAL A 67 -13.56 -12.88 -8.90
C VAL A 67 -12.79 -13.60 -9.99
N LEU A 68 -11.84 -12.92 -10.62
CA LEU A 68 -11.01 -13.47 -11.69
C LEU A 68 -9.77 -14.18 -11.12
N GLY A 69 -9.86 -15.50 -10.96
CA GLY A 69 -8.83 -16.34 -10.35
C GLY A 69 -8.83 -16.29 -8.83
N GLN A 70 -8.25 -17.30 -8.21
CA GLN A 70 -8.12 -17.36 -6.76
C GLN A 70 -7.06 -16.37 -6.26
N PRO A 71 -7.37 -15.47 -5.32
CA PRO A 71 -6.39 -14.66 -4.63
C PRO A 71 -5.26 -15.48 -3.99
N LYS A 72 -4.13 -14.84 -3.70
CA LYS A 72 -2.95 -15.56 -3.17
C LYS A 72 -3.19 -16.13 -1.78
N THR A 73 -3.97 -15.41 -0.96
CA THR A 73 -4.26 -15.81 0.42
C THR A 73 -5.77 -15.96 0.64
N SER A 74 -6.14 -16.80 1.59
CA SER A 74 -7.54 -16.96 2.00
C SER A 74 -8.08 -15.69 2.64
N ALA A 75 -7.24 -14.98 3.40
CA ALA A 75 -7.60 -13.68 3.99
C ALA A 75 -7.98 -12.64 2.92
N GLU A 76 -7.24 -12.57 1.80
CA GLU A 76 -7.53 -11.67 0.69
C GLU A 76 -8.87 -12.04 0.02
N TYR A 77 -9.10 -13.33 -0.22
CA TYR A 77 -10.37 -13.80 -0.79
C TYR A 77 -11.56 -13.44 0.11
N ILE A 78 -11.46 -13.69 1.42
CA ILE A 78 -12.49 -13.34 2.42
C ILE A 78 -12.76 -11.84 2.43
N GLN A 79 -11.71 -11.02 2.47
CA GLN A 79 -11.83 -9.56 2.50
C GLN A 79 -12.47 -9.00 1.22
N ALA A 80 -12.18 -9.58 0.06
CA ALA A 80 -12.78 -9.16 -1.19
C ALA A 80 -14.24 -9.58 -1.26
N THR A 81 -14.56 -10.86 -1.04
CA THR A 81 -15.91 -11.41 -1.21
C THR A 81 -16.90 -10.91 -0.16
N SER A 82 -16.43 -10.49 1.02
CA SER A 82 -17.29 -9.87 2.05
C SER A 82 -17.82 -8.48 1.68
N ARG A 83 -17.53 -7.95 0.48
CA ARG A 83 -18.01 -6.63 0.03
C ARG A 83 -19.35 -6.65 -0.65
N VAL A 84 -19.89 -7.83 -0.95
CA VAL A 84 -21.24 -8.01 -1.50
C VAL A 84 -22.14 -8.74 -0.50
N GLY A 85 -23.46 -8.58 -0.64
CA GLY A 85 -24.43 -9.22 0.25
C GLY A 85 -24.39 -8.73 1.69
N ARG A 86 -24.11 -7.44 1.91
CA ARG A 86 -24.04 -6.85 3.25
C ARG A 86 -25.40 -6.51 3.87
N ASP A 87 -26.43 -6.50 3.07
CA ASP A 87 -27.80 -6.34 3.54
C ASP A 87 -28.33 -7.71 3.99
N ALA A 88 -28.77 -7.81 5.24
CA ALA A 88 -29.30 -9.06 5.79
C ALA A 88 -30.53 -9.59 5.03
N ASN A 89 -31.26 -8.69 4.35
CA ASN A 89 -32.45 -9.02 3.58
C ASN A 89 -32.15 -9.31 2.09
N ARG A 90 -30.92 -9.10 1.64
CA ARG A 90 -30.51 -9.23 0.24
C ARG A 90 -29.22 -10.02 0.14
N PRO A 91 -29.30 -11.32 -0.13
CA PRO A 91 -28.12 -12.16 -0.25
C PRO A 91 -27.25 -11.72 -1.44
N GLY A 92 -25.94 -11.82 -1.27
CA GLY A 92 -24.97 -11.57 -2.34
C GLY A 92 -24.56 -12.87 -3.03
N LEU A 93 -24.22 -12.76 -4.31
CA LEU A 93 -23.65 -13.86 -5.08
C LEU A 93 -22.20 -13.55 -5.43
N VAL A 94 -21.31 -14.50 -5.14
CA VAL A 94 -19.89 -14.45 -5.56
C VAL A 94 -19.66 -15.55 -6.60
N VAL A 95 -19.19 -15.16 -7.77
CA VAL A 95 -18.82 -16.07 -8.85
C VAL A 95 -17.31 -16.03 -9.02
N THR A 96 -16.61 -17.12 -8.69
CA THR A 96 -15.16 -17.22 -8.85
C THR A 96 -14.83 -17.92 -10.16
N LEU A 97 -14.19 -17.21 -11.08
CA LEU A 97 -13.76 -17.72 -12.38
C LEU A 97 -12.35 -18.27 -12.25
N LEU A 98 -12.21 -19.58 -12.16
CA LEU A 98 -10.93 -20.26 -11.97
C LEU A 98 -10.33 -20.68 -13.31
N ASN A 99 -9.03 -20.41 -13.48
CA ASN A 99 -8.29 -20.78 -14.68
C ASN A 99 -7.66 -22.16 -14.52
N VAL A 100 -8.13 -23.15 -15.30
CA VAL A 100 -7.65 -24.55 -15.25
C VAL A 100 -6.13 -24.67 -15.52
N HIS A 101 -5.54 -23.74 -16.26
CA HIS A 101 -4.10 -23.75 -16.57
C HIS A 101 -3.23 -23.17 -15.44
N LYS A 102 -3.85 -22.58 -14.40
CA LYS A 102 -3.13 -22.12 -13.21
C LYS A 102 -3.22 -23.16 -12.11
N PRO A 103 -2.11 -23.76 -11.66
CA PRO A 103 -2.12 -24.85 -10.66
C PRO A 103 -2.89 -24.50 -9.38
N ARG A 104 -2.80 -23.25 -8.91
CA ARG A 104 -3.53 -22.79 -7.73
C ARG A 104 -5.04 -22.77 -7.96
N ASP A 105 -5.49 -22.20 -9.05
CA ASP A 105 -6.92 -22.12 -9.39
C ASP A 105 -7.52 -23.51 -9.56
N ARG A 106 -6.79 -24.40 -10.23
CA ARG A 106 -7.18 -25.81 -10.39
C ARG A 106 -7.30 -26.52 -9.04
N SER A 107 -6.34 -26.36 -8.14
CA SER A 107 -6.39 -26.94 -6.80
C SER A 107 -7.59 -26.42 -5.98
N HIS A 108 -7.93 -25.13 -6.09
CA HIS A 108 -9.11 -24.56 -5.45
C HIS A 108 -10.41 -25.08 -6.06
N TYR A 109 -10.46 -25.27 -7.37
CA TYR A 109 -11.62 -25.85 -8.05
C TYR A 109 -11.88 -27.28 -7.57
N GLU A 110 -10.86 -28.12 -7.55
CA GLU A 110 -10.94 -29.54 -7.13
C GLU A 110 -11.39 -29.68 -5.66
N ARG A 111 -11.10 -28.69 -4.81
CA ARG A 111 -11.42 -28.69 -3.38
C ARG A 111 -12.43 -27.64 -2.96
N PHE A 112 -13.19 -27.09 -3.89
CA PHE A 112 -14.05 -25.93 -3.68
C PHE A 112 -15.00 -26.10 -2.50
N GLY A 113 -15.73 -27.21 -2.43
CA GLY A 113 -16.69 -27.50 -1.36
C GLY A 113 -16.02 -27.58 0.01
N MET A 114 -14.91 -28.32 0.11
CA MET A 114 -14.17 -28.47 1.35
C MET A 114 -13.53 -27.13 1.80
N TYR A 115 -12.97 -26.36 0.85
CA TYR A 115 -12.38 -25.06 1.13
C TYR A 115 -13.40 -24.09 1.75
N HIS A 116 -14.60 -24.02 1.18
CA HIS A 116 -15.66 -23.16 1.68
C HIS A 116 -16.28 -23.67 3.00
N ALA A 117 -16.38 -24.98 3.21
CA ALA A 117 -16.83 -25.55 4.47
C ALA A 117 -15.87 -25.28 5.64
N THR A 118 -14.57 -25.10 5.35
CA THR A 118 -13.53 -24.84 6.37
C THR A 118 -12.91 -23.44 6.22
N PHE A 119 -13.61 -22.52 5.63
CA PHE A 119 -13.15 -21.24 5.09
C PHE A 119 -12.25 -20.44 6.04
N TYR A 120 -12.72 -20.23 7.28
CA TYR A 120 -11.95 -19.47 8.28
C TYR A 120 -10.80 -20.25 8.92
N ARG A 121 -10.81 -21.59 8.80
CA ARG A 121 -9.73 -22.42 9.34
C ARG A 121 -8.46 -22.33 8.52
N ALA A 122 -8.58 -22.01 7.24
CA ALA A 122 -7.48 -21.92 6.30
C ALA A 122 -6.85 -20.52 6.20
N ILE A 123 -7.18 -19.60 7.13
CA ILE A 123 -6.58 -18.26 7.13
C ILE A 123 -5.10 -18.38 7.52
N GLU A 124 -4.26 -17.85 6.65
CA GLU A 124 -2.82 -17.85 6.84
C GLU A 124 -2.43 -16.92 8.01
N ALA A 125 -1.63 -17.43 8.92
CA ALA A 125 -1.04 -16.60 9.97
C ALA A 125 0.01 -15.67 9.36
N THR A 126 -0.11 -14.39 9.63
CA THR A 126 0.90 -13.40 9.24
C THR A 126 1.69 -13.00 10.47
N SER A 127 3.03 -13.04 10.38
CA SER A 127 3.87 -12.49 11.41
C SER A 127 4.02 -10.98 11.22
N VAL A 128 3.83 -10.22 12.29
CA VAL A 128 4.07 -8.78 12.30
C VAL A 128 5.43 -8.52 12.94
N THR A 129 6.43 -8.25 12.12
CA THR A 129 7.78 -7.92 12.58
C THR A 129 8.15 -6.50 12.13
N PRO A 130 7.57 -5.45 12.77
CA PRO A 130 7.63 -4.07 12.27
C PRO A 130 9.05 -3.49 12.23
N PHE A 131 9.95 -4.02 13.05
CA PHE A 131 11.35 -3.57 13.13
C PHE A 131 12.35 -4.57 12.55
N SER A 132 11.89 -5.55 11.77
CA SER A 132 12.80 -6.41 11.02
C SER A 132 13.61 -5.59 10.01
N PRO A 133 14.82 -6.04 9.60
CA PRO A 133 15.65 -5.31 8.65
C PRO A 133 14.90 -4.92 7.36
N ARG A 134 14.11 -5.83 6.79
CA ARG A 134 13.32 -5.59 5.57
C ARG A 134 12.19 -4.60 5.79
N ALA A 135 11.50 -4.65 6.94
CA ALA A 135 10.46 -3.68 7.27
C ALA A 135 11.05 -2.28 7.45
N LEU A 136 12.21 -2.16 8.13
CA LEU A 136 12.92 -0.90 8.26
C LEU A 136 13.42 -0.36 6.91
N ASP A 137 13.94 -1.22 6.02
CA ASP A 137 14.34 -0.82 4.67
C ASP A 137 13.17 -0.24 3.87
N ARG A 138 11.99 -0.77 4.10
CA ARG A 138 10.79 -0.40 3.35
C ARG A 138 10.07 0.83 3.91
N ALA A 139 10.02 0.98 5.23
CA ALA A 139 9.10 1.93 5.86
C ALA A 139 9.79 3.03 6.67
N LEU A 140 11.02 2.83 7.14
CA LEU A 140 11.65 3.76 8.10
C LEU A 140 11.78 5.18 7.54
N ALA A 141 12.22 5.34 6.29
CA ALA A 141 12.41 6.66 5.69
C ALA A 141 11.09 7.43 5.62
N ALA A 142 10.03 6.79 5.10
CA ALA A 142 8.71 7.42 5.00
C ALA A 142 8.11 7.76 6.37
N ALA A 143 8.20 6.84 7.33
CA ALA A 143 7.69 7.05 8.69
C ALA A 143 8.44 8.17 9.42
N LEU A 144 9.77 8.22 9.30
CA LEU A 144 10.61 9.25 9.91
C LEU A 144 10.32 10.63 9.30
N VAL A 145 10.21 10.73 7.97
CA VAL A 145 9.86 11.98 7.29
C VAL A 145 8.46 12.45 7.73
N ALA A 146 7.48 11.56 7.83
CA ALA A 146 6.14 11.91 8.31
C ALA A 146 6.15 12.44 9.74
N LEU A 147 6.90 11.79 10.65
CA LEU A 147 7.05 12.24 12.04
C LEU A 147 7.69 13.62 12.12
N CYS A 148 8.75 13.86 11.35
CA CYS A 148 9.45 15.14 11.31
C CYS A 148 8.54 16.24 10.74
N ARG A 149 7.83 15.97 9.64
CA ARG A 149 6.90 16.91 9.00
C ARG A 149 5.79 17.35 9.94
N GLN A 150 5.18 16.40 10.65
CA GLN A 150 4.03 16.68 11.53
C GLN A 150 4.47 17.20 12.91
N GLY A 151 5.63 16.81 13.37
CA GLY A 151 6.12 17.18 14.71
C GLY A 151 6.91 18.48 14.77
N ASN A 152 7.22 19.11 13.62
CA ASN A 152 7.94 20.38 13.55
C ASN A 152 7.17 21.37 12.64
N PRO A 153 6.65 22.49 13.20
CA PRO A 153 5.87 23.47 12.43
C PRO A 153 6.60 24.04 11.21
N ALA A 154 7.94 24.24 11.29
CA ALA A 154 8.74 24.74 10.19
C ALA A 154 8.79 23.76 8.99
N MET A 155 8.44 22.50 9.19
CA MET A 155 8.51 21.43 8.19
C MET A 155 7.13 21.00 7.66
N THR A 156 6.02 21.60 8.12
CA THR A 156 4.68 21.11 7.79
C THR A 156 4.27 21.38 6.33
N GLN A 157 4.72 22.49 5.76
CA GLN A 157 4.37 22.90 4.41
C GLN A 157 4.95 21.96 3.33
N PRO A 158 4.41 21.89 2.11
CA PRO A 158 4.92 21.06 1.03
C PRO A 158 6.42 21.22 0.77
N LEU A 159 6.91 22.47 0.76
CA LEU A 159 8.33 22.81 0.61
C LEU A 159 9.16 22.70 1.90
N GLY A 160 8.53 22.35 3.01
CA GLY A 160 9.19 22.18 4.31
C GLY A 160 10.26 21.10 4.35
N ALA A 161 10.34 20.25 3.33
CA ALA A 161 11.40 19.26 3.21
C ALA A 161 12.81 19.89 3.15
N GLY A 162 12.95 21.08 2.57
CA GLY A 162 14.20 21.84 2.55
C GLY A 162 14.58 22.45 3.90
N ALA A 163 13.62 22.66 4.80
CA ALA A 163 13.90 23.27 6.11
C ALA A 163 14.76 22.40 7.04
N ILE A 164 15.01 21.14 6.69
CA ILE A 164 15.88 20.25 7.46
C ILE A 164 17.27 20.81 7.68
N THR A 165 17.80 21.57 6.73
CA THR A 165 19.11 22.23 6.83
C THR A 165 19.25 23.03 8.13
N ALA A 166 18.22 23.81 8.49
CA ALA A 166 18.19 24.58 9.73
C ALA A 166 17.65 23.79 10.93
N GLN A 167 16.87 22.73 10.71
CA GLN A 167 16.16 22.02 11.76
C GLN A 167 16.80 20.69 12.18
N ARG A 168 17.90 20.27 11.53
CA ARG A 168 18.49 18.92 11.69
C ARG A 168 18.66 18.49 13.17
N ALA A 169 19.22 19.33 14.01
CA ALA A 169 19.43 19.01 15.43
C ALA A 169 18.12 18.82 16.21
N ALA A 170 17.08 19.59 15.88
CA ALA A 170 15.78 19.48 16.52
C ALA A 170 15.04 18.16 16.16
N LEU A 171 15.47 17.47 15.12
CA LEU A 171 14.85 16.24 14.64
C LEU A 171 15.40 14.98 15.32
N ASP A 172 16.50 15.01 16.03
CA ASP A 172 17.06 13.86 16.74
C ASP A 172 16.08 13.26 17.76
N ARG A 173 15.25 14.10 18.35
CA ARG A 173 14.16 13.66 19.24
C ARG A 173 13.19 12.67 18.58
N PHE A 174 12.93 12.82 17.28
CA PHE A 174 12.03 11.92 16.55
C PHE A 174 12.71 10.58 16.24
N ALA A 175 14.01 10.60 15.92
CA ALA A 175 14.79 9.38 15.78
C ALA A 175 14.83 8.59 17.09
N THR A 176 15.07 9.29 18.22
CA THR A 176 15.06 8.69 19.57
C THR A 176 13.70 8.09 19.91
N ARG A 177 12.59 8.81 19.71
CA ARG A 177 11.24 8.30 19.96
C ARG A 177 10.90 7.09 19.11
N PHE A 178 11.35 7.08 17.86
CA PHE A 178 11.14 5.93 16.98
C PHE A 178 11.93 4.71 17.47
N ALA A 179 13.16 4.90 17.93
CA ALA A 179 14.00 3.86 18.52
C ALA A 179 13.43 3.34 19.87
N GLU A 180 12.90 4.23 20.71
CA GLU A 180 12.20 3.85 21.95
C GLU A 180 10.99 2.98 21.68
N ARG A 181 10.19 3.32 20.65
CA ARG A 181 9.08 2.48 20.23
C ARG A 181 9.56 1.11 19.75
N ALA A 182 10.69 1.05 19.05
CA ALA A 182 11.29 -0.22 18.62
C ALA A 182 11.74 -1.06 19.83
N ARG A 183 12.37 -0.45 20.84
CA ARG A 183 12.77 -1.13 22.07
C ARG A 183 11.60 -1.74 22.84
N ASN A 184 10.46 -1.06 22.83
CA ASN A 184 9.30 -1.40 23.65
C ASN A 184 8.17 -2.13 22.90
N HIS A 185 8.38 -2.54 21.63
CA HIS A 185 7.31 -3.08 20.79
C HIS A 185 6.92 -4.51 21.13
N ASP A 186 7.84 -5.27 21.72
CA ASP A 186 7.63 -6.67 22.09
C ASP A 186 8.11 -6.89 23.52
N PRO A 187 7.18 -7.09 24.46
CA PRO A 187 7.52 -7.32 25.88
C PRO A 187 8.23 -8.66 26.13
N SER A 188 8.23 -9.58 25.17
CA SER A 188 8.92 -10.88 25.29
C SER A 188 10.42 -10.79 25.00
N MET A 189 10.90 -9.68 24.45
CA MET A 189 12.32 -9.49 24.18
C MET A 189 13.15 -9.38 25.46
N THR A 190 14.36 -9.97 25.42
CA THR A 190 15.35 -9.74 26.47
C THR A 190 15.82 -8.28 26.46
N ALA A 191 16.21 -7.74 27.63
CA ALA A 191 16.71 -6.36 27.76
C ALA A 191 17.88 -6.08 26.80
N VAL A 192 18.77 -7.06 26.59
CA VAL A 192 19.90 -6.95 25.67
C VAL A 192 19.44 -6.83 24.23
N ALA A 193 18.51 -7.68 23.79
CA ALA A 193 17.97 -7.63 22.44
C ALA A 193 17.19 -6.33 22.19
N ALA A 194 16.41 -5.87 23.16
CA ALA A 194 15.69 -4.62 23.11
C ALA A 194 16.63 -3.41 22.98
N GLN A 195 17.74 -3.40 23.71
CA GLN A 195 18.74 -2.32 23.61
C GLN A 195 19.46 -2.37 22.26
N GLN A 196 19.86 -3.54 21.78
CA GLN A 196 20.49 -3.69 20.46
C GLN A 196 19.56 -3.21 19.34
N LEU A 197 18.26 -3.49 19.44
CA LEU A 197 17.29 -2.99 18.48
C LEU A 197 17.13 -1.48 18.54
N PHE A 198 17.10 -0.90 19.73
CA PHE A 198 17.11 0.56 19.95
C PHE A 198 18.30 1.21 19.25
N ASP A 199 19.52 0.74 19.54
CA ASP A 199 20.75 1.31 19.00
C ASP A 199 20.79 1.22 17.46
N LYS A 200 20.39 0.07 16.92
CA LYS A 200 20.30 -0.16 15.47
C LYS A 200 19.30 0.78 14.78
N VAL A 201 18.12 0.95 15.36
CA VAL A 201 17.08 1.81 14.79
C VAL A 201 17.48 3.28 14.92
N LEU A 202 18.02 3.69 16.07
CA LEU A 202 18.51 5.05 16.28
C LEU A 202 19.59 5.43 15.28
N GLN A 203 20.59 4.56 15.11
CA GLN A 203 21.67 4.77 14.15
C GLN A 203 21.15 4.89 12.71
N ARG A 204 20.19 4.02 12.31
CA ARG A 204 19.60 4.10 10.96
C ARG A 204 18.80 5.37 10.76
N ALA A 205 17.99 5.75 11.73
CA ALA A 205 17.21 6.98 11.68
C ALA A 205 18.10 8.22 11.61
N GLY A 206 19.15 8.28 12.44
CA GLY A 206 20.14 9.36 12.39
C GLY A 206 20.79 9.50 11.02
N ARG A 207 21.26 8.39 10.43
CA ARG A 207 21.84 8.39 9.07
C ARG A 207 20.85 8.88 8.01
N LEU A 208 19.58 8.50 8.10
CA LEU A 208 18.56 8.99 7.18
C LEU A 208 18.32 10.50 7.32
N LEU A 209 18.34 11.04 8.53
CA LEU A 209 18.23 12.48 8.74
C LEU A 209 19.45 13.22 8.17
N ASP A 210 20.66 12.66 8.30
CA ASP A 210 21.89 13.23 7.73
C ASP A 210 21.86 13.17 6.20
N ASP A 211 21.45 12.03 5.63
CA ASP A 211 21.24 11.86 4.19
C ASP A 211 20.23 12.89 3.65
N TRP A 212 19.12 13.07 4.35
CA TRP A 212 18.09 14.05 3.99
C TRP A 212 18.65 15.48 4.03
N ARG A 213 19.39 15.85 5.08
CA ARG A 213 20.03 17.16 5.16
C ARG A 213 20.99 17.37 3.97
N ASN A 214 21.85 16.40 3.68
CA ASN A 214 22.79 16.50 2.56
C ASN A 214 22.08 16.69 1.22
N ILE A 215 20.94 16.01 0.99
CA ILE A 215 20.09 16.20 -0.19
C ILE A 215 19.53 17.62 -0.23
N ALA A 216 19.07 18.15 0.90
CA ALA A 216 18.53 19.51 0.97
C ALA A 216 19.61 20.57 0.73
N ASP A 217 20.78 20.39 1.30
CA ASP A 217 21.95 21.28 1.11
C ASP A 217 22.39 21.29 -0.37
N GLU A 218 22.43 20.11 -1.03
CA GLU A 218 22.74 20.00 -2.46
C GLU A 218 21.74 20.82 -3.33
N PHE A 219 20.44 20.70 -3.05
CA PHE A 219 19.43 21.45 -3.81
C PHE A 219 19.46 22.95 -3.49
N GLN A 220 19.79 23.33 -2.27
CA GLN A 220 19.95 24.73 -1.91
C GLN A 220 21.12 25.38 -2.67
N THR A 221 22.23 24.67 -2.86
CA THR A 221 23.37 25.18 -3.66
C THR A 221 23.03 25.38 -5.13
N THR A 222 22.12 24.59 -5.67
CA THR A 222 21.61 24.72 -7.06
C THR A 222 20.39 25.62 -7.19
N ASN A 223 20.03 26.35 -6.11
CA ASN A 223 18.82 27.20 -6.04
C ASN A 223 17.53 26.45 -6.41
N THR A 224 17.48 25.16 -6.08
CA THR A 224 16.32 24.30 -6.32
C THR A 224 15.62 24.01 -5.00
N GLN A 225 14.29 24.11 -4.98
CA GLN A 225 13.49 23.81 -3.79
C GLN A 225 13.28 22.32 -3.64
N LEU A 226 13.26 21.84 -2.38
CA LEU A 226 12.96 20.45 -2.03
C LEU A 226 11.57 20.35 -1.41
N GLN A 227 10.73 19.49 -1.96
CA GLN A 227 9.39 19.17 -1.47
C GLN A 227 9.29 17.71 -1.04
N TYR A 228 8.24 17.35 -0.28
CA TYR A 228 8.05 15.96 0.15
C TYR A 228 7.63 15.05 -1.00
N GLN A 229 6.59 15.43 -1.72
CA GLN A 229 6.05 14.75 -2.89
C GLN A 229 5.82 15.78 -4.00
N GLN A 230 5.42 15.35 -5.19
CA GLN A 230 5.16 16.28 -6.28
C GLN A 230 3.86 17.06 -6.03
N GLU A 231 3.97 18.22 -5.43
CA GLU A 231 2.85 19.13 -5.12
C GLU A 231 3.09 20.52 -5.74
N VAL A 232 4.34 20.94 -5.84
CA VAL A 232 4.73 22.27 -6.33
C VAL A 232 5.62 22.13 -7.57
N GLY A 233 5.19 22.63 -8.68
CA GLY A 233 5.81 22.75 -10.00
C GLY A 233 7.24 22.19 -10.16
N ALA A 234 8.23 23.08 -10.27
CA ALA A 234 9.63 22.73 -10.54
C ALA A 234 10.44 22.21 -9.33
N ALA A 235 9.85 22.20 -8.12
CA ALA A 235 10.54 21.73 -6.94
C ALA A 235 10.85 20.22 -7.02
N GLN A 236 12.02 19.82 -6.54
CA GLN A 236 12.42 18.41 -6.52
C GLN A 236 11.78 17.68 -5.35
N ARG A 237 11.43 16.40 -5.56
CA ARG A 237 10.82 15.58 -4.51
C ARG A 237 11.85 14.84 -3.67
N LEU A 238 11.58 14.70 -2.38
CA LEU A 238 12.33 13.86 -1.47
C LEU A 238 11.87 12.39 -1.55
N LEU A 239 10.56 12.16 -1.49
CA LEU A 239 9.96 10.83 -1.45
C LEU A 239 9.48 10.39 -2.82
N TYR A 240 9.83 9.17 -3.19
CA TYR A 240 9.45 8.52 -4.43
C TYR A 240 8.63 7.26 -4.15
N GLU A 241 7.70 6.94 -5.04
CA GLU A 241 7.02 5.64 -5.01
C GLU A 241 7.99 4.52 -5.38
N TYR A 242 7.75 3.31 -4.87
CA TYR A 242 8.63 2.15 -5.12
C TYR A 242 8.76 1.79 -6.62
N LEU A 243 7.72 2.03 -7.40
CA LEU A 243 7.69 1.75 -8.85
C LEU A 243 7.90 3.00 -9.72
N HIS A 244 8.36 4.10 -9.12
CA HIS A 244 8.57 5.33 -9.90
C HIS A 244 9.69 5.13 -10.93
N PRO A 245 9.44 5.46 -12.24
CA PRO A 245 10.42 5.19 -13.31
C PRO A 245 11.79 5.86 -13.08
N ASP A 246 11.79 7.07 -12.52
CA ASP A 246 13.03 7.81 -12.27
C ASP A 246 13.87 7.23 -11.12
N LEU A 247 13.31 6.34 -10.30
CA LEU A 247 13.99 5.83 -9.10
C LEU A 247 15.33 5.16 -9.44
N GLN A 248 15.40 4.44 -10.55
CA GLN A 248 16.63 3.74 -10.98
C GLN A 248 17.75 4.69 -11.38
N ASN A 249 17.41 5.90 -11.83
CA ASN A 249 18.35 6.92 -12.27
C ASN A 249 18.86 7.81 -11.13
N LEU A 250 18.27 7.69 -9.92
CA LEU A 250 18.66 8.49 -8.77
C LEU A 250 19.95 7.96 -8.12
N PRO A 251 20.74 8.83 -7.48
CA PRO A 251 21.85 8.42 -6.63
C PRO A 251 21.39 7.46 -5.52
N PRO A 252 22.24 6.52 -5.06
CA PRO A 252 21.89 5.52 -4.04
C PRO A 252 21.33 6.12 -2.74
N VAL A 253 21.80 7.29 -2.34
CA VAL A 253 21.32 8.00 -1.14
C VAL A 253 19.85 8.42 -1.31
N ARG A 254 19.48 8.98 -2.46
CA ARG A 254 18.10 9.40 -2.74
C ARG A 254 17.14 8.23 -2.90
N ARG A 255 17.60 7.07 -3.37
CA ARG A 255 16.80 5.85 -3.48
C ARG A 255 16.31 5.30 -2.14
N LYS A 256 16.90 5.74 -1.02
CA LYS A 256 16.45 5.34 0.33
C LYS A 256 15.11 5.99 0.70
N PHE A 257 14.78 7.15 0.13
CA PHE A 257 13.58 7.91 0.44
C PHE A 257 12.40 7.48 -0.43
N ARG A 258 11.80 6.37 -0.04
CA ARG A 258 10.66 5.74 -0.70
C ARG A 258 9.45 5.71 0.20
N ALA A 259 8.28 5.95 -0.38
CA ALA A 259 6.99 5.86 0.29
C ALA A 259 5.96 5.25 -0.65
N ASN A 260 5.13 4.36 -0.16
CA ASN A 260 3.98 3.87 -0.90
C ASN A 260 2.85 4.88 -0.83
N ARG A 261 1.97 4.91 -1.82
CA ARG A 261 0.72 5.70 -1.78
C ARG A 261 -0.29 5.15 -0.78
N SER A 262 -0.26 3.85 -0.54
CA SER A 262 -1.20 3.16 0.34
C SER A 262 -0.45 2.30 1.35
N MET A 263 -0.90 2.32 2.60
CA MET A 263 -0.43 1.40 3.63
C MET A 263 -0.78 -0.07 3.34
N ARG A 264 -1.64 -0.30 2.34
CA ARG A 264 -2.11 -1.62 1.91
C ARG A 264 -1.39 -2.17 0.68
N ASP A 265 -0.43 -1.45 0.12
CA ASP A 265 0.49 -1.98 -0.90
C ASP A 265 1.39 -3.06 -0.26
N VAL A 266 0.76 -4.18 0.06
CA VAL A 266 1.40 -5.37 0.65
C VAL A 266 2.03 -6.24 -0.44
N GLU A 267 1.74 -5.96 -1.71
CA GLU A 267 2.36 -6.69 -2.82
C GLU A 267 3.85 -6.41 -2.81
N MET A 268 4.59 -7.47 -2.54
CA MET A 268 6.04 -7.46 -2.68
C MET A 268 6.36 -7.20 -4.15
N SER A 269 6.68 -5.96 -4.49
CA SER A 269 7.38 -5.67 -5.72
C SER A 269 8.76 -6.31 -5.62
N VAL A 270 8.93 -7.44 -6.28
CA VAL A 270 10.24 -8.07 -6.45
C VAL A 270 10.88 -7.32 -7.61
N GLU A 271 11.95 -6.60 -7.35
CA GLU A 271 12.81 -6.07 -8.39
C GLU A 271 13.54 -7.25 -9.04
N LEU A 272 13.02 -7.72 -10.17
CA LEU A 272 13.66 -8.73 -10.99
C LEU A 272 14.74 -8.03 -11.83
N THR A 273 15.98 -8.10 -11.37
CA THR A 273 17.12 -7.76 -12.20
C THR A 273 17.42 -8.96 -13.09
N VAL A 274 17.03 -8.90 -14.35
CA VAL A 274 17.45 -9.87 -15.36
C VAL A 274 18.92 -9.62 -15.64
N LYS A 275 19.81 -10.41 -15.03
CA LYS A 275 21.22 -10.44 -15.43
C LYS A 275 21.32 -11.22 -16.74
N ASN A 276 22.04 -10.68 -17.68
CA ASN A 276 22.37 -11.39 -18.91
C ASN A 276 23.12 -12.67 -18.54
N LEU A 277 22.68 -13.82 -19.03
CA LEU A 277 23.29 -15.12 -18.72
C LEU A 277 24.80 -15.19 -19.08
N ASN A 278 25.25 -14.32 -19.99
CA ASN A 278 26.65 -14.19 -20.37
C ASN A 278 27.53 -13.55 -19.28
N ASP A 279 26.95 -12.91 -18.28
CA ASP A 279 27.67 -12.27 -17.17
C ASP A 279 27.66 -13.15 -15.89
N TRP A 280 27.15 -14.38 -15.99
CA TRP A 280 27.07 -15.28 -14.85
C TRP A 280 28.40 -16.01 -14.62
N THR A 281 29.17 -15.55 -13.67
CA THR A 281 30.29 -16.29 -13.10
C THR A 281 29.78 -17.04 -11.86
N PRO A 282 29.89 -18.39 -11.79
CA PRO A 282 29.59 -19.13 -10.56
C PRO A 282 30.46 -18.59 -9.42
N ARG A 283 29.88 -18.28 -8.28
CA ARG A 283 30.66 -18.00 -7.07
C ARG A 283 31.26 -19.32 -6.60
N PRO A 284 32.56 -19.31 -6.19
CA PRO A 284 33.25 -20.48 -5.67
C PRO A 284 32.59 -21.02 -4.40
#